data_7f2e2333222d4462f1bca897db264eaa
#
_entry.id   7f2e2333222d4462f1bca897db264eaa
#
_cell.length_a   1.000
_cell.length_b   1.000
_cell.length_c   1.000
_cell.angle_alpha   90.00
_cell.angle_beta   90.00
_cell.angle_gamma   90.00
#
_symmetry.space_group_name_H-M   'P 1'
#
loop_
_entity.id
_entity.type
_entity.pdbx_description
1 polymer ?
#
loop_
_entity_poly.entity_id
_entity_poly.type
_entity_poly.pdbx_seq_one_letter_code
_entity_poly.pdbx_strand_id
1 'polypeptide(L)'
;MQRGGATAPAGIGTGEGGQRMATTKPGIGRAAARAHLSACPVLGPVVAQVGPLRLSPVRREPYEALVRAIAHQQVHGRAAEAMLARLLALAPAADFPPPARVLALPEAALRGCGFSAAKVAAIRDIAATAEAGHLPSRRAAARLSDAELIARLTALRGVGRWTVEMLLIFTLGRPDVLPVDDFGVREGYRLAAGLDAQPKPRDLATIGEAWAPHRSAAAWYLWRAADLAKQARREAPAAM
;
A
#
# COMPACT_ATOMS: atom_id res chain seq x y z
N MET A 1 39.96 -68.32 -12.88
CA MET A 1 38.86 -69.25 -12.54
C MET A 1 37.66 -68.44 -12.12
N GLN A 2 36.61 -68.54 -12.92
CA GLN A 2 35.17 -68.51 -12.58
C GLN A 2 34.63 -67.38 -11.68
N ARG A 3 33.82 -66.47 -12.24
CA ARG A 3 32.39 -66.57 -12.59
C ARG A 3 31.46 -66.28 -11.40
N GLY A 4 30.55 -65.39 -11.59
CA GLY A 4 29.24 -65.19 -10.95
C GLY A 4 29.03 -63.74 -10.61
N GLY A 5 28.22 -62.94 -11.19
CA GLY A 5 26.97 -63.10 -11.91
C GLY A 5 25.81 -63.14 -10.95
N ALA A 6 25.14 -61.96 -10.70
CA ALA A 6 23.72 -61.88 -10.32
C ALA A 6 23.26 -60.41 -10.26
N THR A 7 22.54 -59.99 -11.20
CA THR A 7 21.19 -59.41 -11.28
C THR A 7 20.70 -58.51 -10.11
N ALA A 8 20.31 -57.29 -10.49
CA ALA A 8 19.46 -56.36 -9.72
C ALA A 8 18.04 -56.91 -9.47
N PRO A 9 17.31 -56.29 -8.54
CA PRO A 9 16.01 -55.84 -9.00
C PRO A 9 15.74 -54.35 -8.66
N ALA A 10 14.93 -53.78 -9.54
CA ALA A 10 14.36 -52.47 -9.46
C ALA A 10 13.49 -52.28 -8.22
N GLY A 11 13.69 -51.15 -7.53
CA GLY A 11 12.81 -50.64 -6.48
C GLY A 11 12.24 -49.28 -6.91
N ILE A 12 10.96 -49.27 -7.20
CA ILE A 12 10.15 -48.09 -7.52
C ILE A 12 10.06 -47.22 -6.28
N GLY A 13 10.72 -46.10 -6.28
CA GLY A 13 10.54 -45.04 -5.29
C GLY A 13 9.68 -43.92 -5.89
N THR A 14 8.39 -43.94 -5.59
CA THR A 14 7.46 -42.84 -5.83
C THR A 14 7.84 -41.66 -4.94
N GLY A 15 8.64 -40.75 -5.47
CA GLY A 15 8.88 -39.45 -4.90
C GLY A 15 7.69 -38.53 -5.21
N GLU A 16 6.75 -38.43 -4.29
CA GLU A 16 5.76 -37.36 -4.30
C GLU A 16 6.50 -36.03 -4.06
N GLY A 17 6.94 -35.41 -5.13
CA GLY A 17 7.36 -34.03 -5.18
C GLY A 17 6.14 -33.13 -4.98
N GLY A 18 5.77 -32.89 -3.73
CA GLY A 18 4.81 -31.87 -3.38
C GLY A 18 5.27 -30.52 -3.91
N GLN A 19 4.87 -30.17 -5.11
CA GLN A 19 4.93 -28.81 -5.62
C GLN A 19 4.06 -27.96 -4.69
N ARG A 20 4.71 -27.28 -3.73
CA ARG A 20 4.10 -26.13 -3.06
C ARG A 20 3.85 -25.09 -4.13
N MET A 21 2.66 -25.09 -4.68
CA MET A 21 2.15 -23.99 -5.49
C MET A 21 2.23 -22.74 -4.60
N ALA A 22 3.18 -21.89 -4.91
CA ALA A 22 3.20 -20.54 -4.36
C ALA A 22 1.93 -19.87 -4.86
N THR A 23 0.91 -19.80 -4.03
CA THR A 23 -0.31 -19.04 -4.27
C THR A 23 0.06 -17.56 -4.28
N THR A 24 0.47 -17.06 -5.43
CA THR A 24 0.58 -15.64 -5.68
C THR A 24 -0.81 -15.06 -5.47
N LYS A 25 -0.99 -14.24 -4.44
CA LYS A 25 -2.27 -13.57 -4.21
C LYS A 25 -2.67 -12.83 -5.49
N PRO A 26 -3.91 -12.97 -5.98
CA PRO A 26 -4.36 -12.31 -7.19
C PRO A 26 -4.20 -10.80 -7.05
N GLY A 27 -3.74 -10.14 -8.08
CA GLY A 27 -3.72 -8.69 -8.16
C GLY A 27 -5.14 -8.11 -8.25
N ILE A 28 -5.24 -6.79 -8.25
CA ILE A 28 -6.54 -6.10 -8.35
C ILE A 28 -7.19 -6.38 -9.71
N GLY A 29 -8.18 -7.25 -9.72
CA GLY A 29 -8.99 -7.58 -10.90
C GLY A 29 -9.95 -6.43 -11.22
N ARG A 30 -9.53 -5.47 -12.03
CA ARG A 30 -10.25 -4.19 -12.25
C ARG A 30 -11.68 -4.37 -12.77
N ALA A 31 -11.90 -5.29 -13.72
CA ALA A 31 -13.23 -5.53 -14.28
C ALA A 31 -14.17 -6.17 -13.24
N ALA A 32 -13.70 -7.21 -12.54
CA ALA A 32 -14.46 -7.90 -11.51
C ALA A 32 -14.77 -6.95 -10.34
N ALA A 33 -13.79 -6.17 -9.88
CA ALA A 33 -13.98 -5.20 -8.82
C ALA A 33 -15.03 -4.15 -9.22
N ARG A 34 -14.94 -3.62 -10.44
CA ARG A 34 -15.92 -2.65 -10.94
C ARG A 34 -17.33 -3.25 -11.00
N ALA A 35 -17.49 -4.44 -11.54
CA ALA A 35 -18.79 -5.12 -11.62
C ALA A 35 -19.39 -5.33 -10.22
N HIS A 36 -18.59 -5.85 -9.29
CA HIS A 36 -19.03 -6.07 -7.90
C HIS A 36 -19.48 -4.79 -7.21
N LEU A 37 -18.66 -3.72 -7.30
CA LEU A 37 -18.95 -2.46 -6.63
C LEU A 37 -20.06 -1.65 -7.32
N SER A 38 -20.30 -1.86 -8.61
CA SER A 38 -21.45 -1.27 -9.31
C SER A 38 -22.80 -1.76 -8.81
N ALA A 39 -22.87 -2.97 -8.25
CA ALA A 39 -24.07 -3.52 -7.64
C ALA A 39 -24.34 -2.98 -6.21
N CYS A 40 -23.36 -2.30 -5.59
CA CYS A 40 -23.53 -1.72 -4.26
C CYS A 40 -24.39 -0.45 -4.34
N PRO A 41 -25.47 -0.33 -3.52
CA PRO A 41 -26.35 0.85 -3.57
C PRO A 41 -25.61 2.17 -3.34
N VAL A 42 -24.59 2.19 -2.47
CA VAL A 42 -23.80 3.39 -2.15
C VAL A 42 -22.68 3.63 -3.16
N LEU A 43 -21.93 2.57 -3.52
CA LEU A 43 -20.79 2.71 -4.41
C LEU A 43 -21.15 2.71 -5.90
N GLY A 44 -22.26 2.11 -6.30
CA GLY A 44 -22.70 2.03 -7.70
C GLY A 44 -22.76 3.39 -8.38
N PRO A 45 -23.44 4.40 -7.81
CA PRO A 45 -23.45 5.77 -8.34
C PRO A 45 -22.06 6.38 -8.45
N VAL A 46 -21.18 6.16 -7.47
CA VAL A 46 -19.79 6.63 -7.48
C VAL A 46 -18.99 5.97 -8.62
N VAL A 47 -19.14 4.64 -8.78
CA VAL A 47 -18.50 3.90 -9.87
C VAL A 47 -18.95 4.38 -11.24
N ALA A 48 -20.24 4.69 -11.40
CA ALA A 48 -20.78 5.24 -12.63
C ALA A 48 -20.21 6.64 -12.94
N GLN A 49 -20.14 7.51 -11.95
CA GLN A 49 -19.63 8.87 -12.08
C GLN A 49 -18.12 8.91 -12.34
N VAL A 50 -17.34 8.14 -11.60
CA VAL A 50 -15.87 8.11 -11.67
C VAL A 50 -15.37 7.34 -12.90
N GLY A 51 -16.12 6.32 -13.35
CA GLY A 51 -15.79 5.51 -14.51
C GLY A 51 -14.77 4.38 -14.19
N PRO A 52 -13.84 4.07 -15.11
CA PRO A 52 -12.96 2.92 -14.98
C PRO A 52 -12.01 3.00 -13.78
N LEU A 53 -11.82 1.87 -13.07
CA LEU A 53 -10.85 1.75 -11.99
C LEU A 53 -9.41 1.95 -12.51
N ARG A 54 -8.75 3.02 -12.06
CA ARG A 54 -7.38 3.36 -12.46
C ARG A 54 -6.35 3.09 -11.34
N LEU A 55 -6.70 2.25 -10.37
CA LEU A 55 -5.77 1.84 -9.32
C LEU A 55 -4.66 0.96 -9.95
N SER A 56 -3.44 1.48 -9.98
CA SER A 56 -2.26 0.81 -10.51
C SER A 56 -1.15 0.83 -9.48
N PRO A 57 -0.81 -0.33 -8.91
CA PRO A 57 0.31 -0.42 -7.98
C PRO A 57 1.62 -0.06 -8.68
N VAL A 58 2.44 0.75 -8.01
CA VAL A 58 3.77 1.14 -8.50
C VAL A 58 4.80 0.14 -7.98
N ARG A 59 5.65 -0.35 -8.86
CA ARG A 59 6.72 -1.27 -8.49
C ARG A 59 7.83 -0.52 -7.76
N ARG A 60 7.79 -0.56 -6.42
CA ARG A 60 8.81 0.00 -5.53
C ARG A 60 9.22 -1.03 -4.49
N GLU A 61 10.40 -0.89 -3.94
CA GLU A 61 10.78 -1.63 -2.74
C GLU A 61 10.06 -1.05 -1.51
N PRO A 62 9.74 -1.87 -0.50
CA PRO A 62 9.08 -1.42 0.72
C PRO A 62 9.78 -0.27 1.42
N TYR A 63 11.11 -0.23 1.40
CA TYR A 63 11.91 0.88 1.90
C TYR A 63 11.47 2.23 1.28
N GLU A 64 11.51 2.32 -0.04
CA GLU A 64 11.10 3.53 -0.76
C GLU A 64 9.63 3.87 -0.49
N ALA A 65 8.75 2.86 -0.52
CA ALA A 65 7.33 3.05 -0.31
C ALA A 65 7.02 3.62 1.08
N LEU A 66 7.70 3.13 2.12
CA LEU A 66 7.54 3.61 3.49
C LEU A 66 8.06 5.05 3.66
N VAL A 67 9.24 5.36 3.13
CA VAL A 67 9.79 6.73 3.19
C VAL A 67 8.87 7.72 2.49
N ARG A 68 8.32 7.36 1.33
CA ARG A 68 7.32 8.18 0.62
C ARG A 68 6.04 8.35 1.45
N ALA A 69 5.55 7.29 2.07
CA ALA A 69 4.37 7.36 2.92
C ALA A 69 4.60 8.27 4.14
N ILE A 70 5.77 8.21 4.79
CA ILE A 70 6.16 9.15 5.85
C ILE A 70 6.15 10.60 5.35
N ALA A 71 6.63 10.85 4.13
CA ALA A 71 6.59 12.19 3.54
C ALA A 71 5.16 12.73 3.44
N HIS A 72 4.20 11.89 3.07
CA HIS A 72 2.80 12.27 2.89
C HIS A 72 1.97 12.41 4.18
N GLN A 73 2.48 11.94 5.33
CA GLN A 73 1.75 12.07 6.59
C GLN A 73 1.46 13.53 6.95
N GLN A 74 0.21 13.85 7.27
CA GLN A 74 -0.24 15.16 7.79
C GLN A 74 0.18 16.39 6.97
N VAL A 75 0.40 16.22 5.66
CA VAL A 75 0.70 17.33 4.77
C VAL A 75 -0.08 17.20 3.46
N HIS A 76 -0.26 18.33 2.77
CA HIS A 76 -0.86 18.33 1.44
C HIS A 76 0.07 17.66 0.43
N GLY A 77 -0.48 16.93 -0.55
CA GLY A 77 0.28 16.17 -1.53
C GLY A 77 1.40 16.95 -2.23
N ARG A 78 1.14 18.22 -2.62
CA ARG A 78 2.19 19.08 -3.21
C ARG A 78 3.37 19.31 -2.28
N ALA A 79 3.13 19.47 -0.99
CA ALA A 79 4.21 19.67 -0.01
C ALA A 79 5.03 18.39 0.15
N ALA A 80 4.36 17.21 0.20
CA ALA A 80 5.02 15.92 0.25
C ALA A 80 5.92 15.70 -0.98
N GLU A 81 5.41 15.95 -2.19
CA GLU A 81 6.18 15.82 -3.43
C GLU A 81 7.39 16.78 -3.48
N ALA A 82 7.22 18.02 -3.00
CA ALA A 82 8.34 18.96 -2.91
C ALA A 82 9.42 18.51 -1.90
N MET A 83 9.04 17.90 -0.77
CA MET A 83 9.98 17.29 0.18
C MET A 83 10.72 16.10 -0.45
N LEU A 84 9.99 15.23 -1.13
CA LEU A 84 10.57 14.08 -1.83
C LEU A 84 11.52 14.51 -2.95
N ALA A 85 11.17 15.50 -3.74
CA ALA A 85 12.05 16.03 -4.79
C ALA A 85 13.38 16.52 -4.21
N ARG A 86 13.36 17.23 -3.07
CA ARG A 86 14.58 17.67 -2.38
C ARG A 86 15.38 16.49 -1.82
N LEU A 87 14.71 15.47 -1.27
CA LEU A 87 15.38 14.25 -0.82
C LEU A 87 16.09 13.54 -1.98
N LEU A 88 15.42 13.39 -3.13
CA LEU A 88 16.00 12.78 -4.33
C LEU A 88 17.23 13.56 -4.83
N ALA A 89 17.20 14.89 -4.77
CA ALA A 89 18.32 15.74 -5.16
C ALA A 89 19.58 15.54 -4.30
N LEU A 90 19.47 14.98 -3.10
CA LEU A 90 20.61 14.64 -2.25
C LEU A 90 21.36 13.36 -2.70
N ALA A 91 20.80 12.61 -3.66
CA ALA A 91 21.41 11.40 -4.21
C ALA A 91 21.10 11.26 -5.72
N PRO A 92 21.59 12.19 -6.57
CA PRO A 92 21.17 12.30 -7.98
C PRO A 92 21.59 11.11 -8.85
N ALA A 93 22.50 10.26 -8.37
CA ALA A 93 22.97 9.07 -9.10
C ALA A 93 22.05 7.83 -8.92
N ALA A 94 21.00 7.94 -8.14
CA ALA A 94 20.06 6.84 -7.88
C ALA A 94 18.62 7.30 -8.07
N ASP A 95 17.74 6.41 -8.53
CA ASP A 95 16.31 6.67 -8.67
C ASP A 95 15.66 7.03 -7.32
N PHE A 96 16.18 6.43 -6.23
CA PHE A 96 15.82 6.74 -4.85
C PHE A 96 17.07 6.58 -3.95
N PRO A 97 17.31 7.49 -2.97
CA PRO A 97 18.46 7.40 -2.08
C PRO A 97 18.52 6.05 -1.36
N PRO A 98 19.58 5.26 -1.52
CA PRO A 98 19.69 3.98 -0.82
C PRO A 98 19.79 4.18 0.71
N PRO A 99 19.44 3.18 1.52
CA PRO A 99 19.44 3.28 2.98
C PRO A 99 20.77 3.81 3.55
N ALA A 100 21.91 3.26 3.13
CA ALA A 100 23.23 3.72 3.54
C ALA A 100 23.46 5.20 3.27
N ARG A 101 23.00 5.72 2.12
CA ARG A 101 23.13 7.14 1.77
C ARG A 101 22.30 8.01 2.72
N VAL A 102 21.04 7.62 3.01
CA VAL A 102 20.18 8.37 3.95
C VAL A 102 20.77 8.40 5.35
N LEU A 103 21.38 7.30 5.81
CA LEU A 103 22.06 7.22 7.11
C LEU A 103 23.30 8.10 7.18
N ALA A 104 24.04 8.23 6.08
CA ALA A 104 25.23 9.06 5.99
C ALA A 104 24.92 10.57 5.91
N LEU A 105 23.69 10.97 5.56
CA LEU A 105 23.30 12.38 5.52
C LEU A 105 23.22 12.97 6.93
N PRO A 106 23.74 14.20 7.16
CA PRO A 106 23.48 14.89 8.41
C PRO A 106 21.97 15.15 8.58
N GLU A 107 21.50 15.17 9.83
CA GLU A 107 20.09 15.45 10.13
C GLU A 107 19.63 16.78 9.52
N ALA A 108 20.49 17.80 9.57
CA ALA A 108 20.21 19.11 9.00
C ALA A 108 19.88 19.06 7.51
N ALA A 109 20.51 18.16 6.72
CA ALA A 109 20.21 17.98 5.30
C ALA A 109 18.79 17.43 5.09
N LEU A 110 18.39 16.42 5.87
CA LEU A 110 17.02 15.88 5.84
C LEU A 110 16.00 16.92 6.33
N ARG A 111 16.32 17.70 7.35
CA ARG A 111 15.51 18.83 7.80
C ARG A 111 15.36 19.90 6.71
N GLY A 112 16.43 20.18 5.99
CA GLY A 112 16.44 21.09 4.83
C GLY A 112 15.51 20.66 3.69
N CYS A 113 15.22 19.36 3.58
CA CYS A 113 14.19 18.87 2.66
C CYS A 113 12.76 19.25 3.09
N GLY A 114 12.56 19.74 4.32
CA GLY A 114 11.27 20.11 4.89
C GLY A 114 10.65 19.04 5.78
N PHE A 115 11.36 17.96 6.09
CA PHE A 115 10.88 16.95 7.03
C PHE A 115 10.91 17.46 8.47
N SER A 116 9.86 17.19 9.25
CA SER A 116 9.84 17.42 10.69
C SER A 116 10.86 16.51 11.40
N ALA A 117 11.27 16.84 12.64
CA ALA A 117 12.17 15.99 13.40
C ALA A 117 11.64 14.56 13.56
N ALA A 118 10.32 14.41 13.78
CA ALA A 118 9.67 13.09 13.87
C ALA A 118 9.77 12.32 12.56
N LYS A 119 9.56 12.98 11.40
CA LYS A 119 9.71 12.34 10.08
C LYS A 119 11.16 11.95 9.79
N VAL A 120 12.13 12.81 10.14
CA VAL A 120 13.56 12.48 10.00
C VAL A 120 13.90 11.24 10.82
N ALA A 121 13.47 11.19 12.07
CA ALA A 121 13.70 10.03 12.92
C ALA A 121 13.06 8.75 12.35
N ALA A 122 11.84 8.83 11.82
CA ALA A 122 11.18 7.70 11.17
C ALA A 122 11.91 7.25 9.89
N ILE A 123 12.31 8.18 9.03
CA ILE A 123 13.05 7.88 7.80
C ILE A 123 14.39 7.20 8.11
N ARG A 124 15.12 7.66 9.14
CA ARG A 124 16.38 7.03 9.56
C ARG A 124 16.17 5.64 10.15
N ASP A 125 15.12 5.42 10.94
CA ASP A 125 14.78 4.12 11.48
C ASP A 125 14.44 3.11 10.37
N ILE A 126 13.62 3.52 9.41
CA ILE A 126 13.31 2.72 8.22
C ILE A 126 14.59 2.40 7.43
N ALA A 127 15.48 3.39 7.25
CA ALA A 127 16.73 3.19 6.54
C ALA A 127 17.67 2.23 7.30
N ALA A 128 17.79 2.37 8.61
CA ALA A 128 18.62 1.48 9.44
C ALA A 128 18.09 0.03 9.41
N THR A 129 16.78 -0.15 9.49
CA THR A 129 16.14 -1.47 9.39
C THR A 129 16.35 -2.12 8.02
N ALA A 130 16.29 -1.30 6.95
CA ALA A 130 16.54 -1.77 5.59
C ALA A 130 18.01 -2.16 5.38
N GLU A 131 18.96 -1.33 5.86
CA GLU A 131 20.41 -1.59 5.76
C GLU A 131 20.81 -2.84 6.54
N ALA A 132 20.18 -3.10 7.69
CA ALA A 132 20.39 -4.32 8.47
C ALA A 132 19.74 -5.58 7.84
N GLY A 133 19.05 -5.44 6.69
CA GLY A 133 18.38 -6.57 6.03
C GLY A 133 17.09 -7.05 6.71
N HIS A 134 16.58 -6.31 7.70
CA HIS A 134 15.38 -6.69 8.45
C HIS A 134 14.09 -6.25 7.78
N LEU A 135 14.14 -5.28 6.87
CA LEU A 135 13.00 -4.87 6.06
C LEU A 135 12.81 -5.86 4.89
N PRO A 136 11.64 -6.49 4.71
CA PRO A 136 11.45 -7.44 3.63
C PRO A 136 11.56 -6.75 2.26
N SER A 137 12.23 -7.41 1.31
CA SER A 137 12.16 -7.00 -0.09
C SER A 137 10.72 -7.10 -0.61
N ARG A 138 10.40 -6.43 -1.71
CA ARG A 138 9.07 -6.52 -2.35
C ARG A 138 8.67 -7.97 -2.64
N ARG A 139 9.63 -8.81 -3.09
CA ARG A 139 9.41 -10.24 -3.34
C ARG A 139 9.08 -11.01 -2.06
N ALA A 140 9.78 -10.73 -0.97
CA ALA A 140 9.52 -11.35 0.34
C ALA A 140 8.17 -10.86 0.90
N ALA A 141 7.91 -9.56 0.87
CA ALA A 141 6.65 -8.96 1.31
C ALA A 141 5.43 -9.51 0.56
N ALA A 142 5.56 -9.80 -0.74
CA ALA A 142 4.48 -10.40 -1.51
C ALA A 142 4.02 -11.77 -1.00
N ARG A 143 4.90 -12.51 -0.29
CA ARG A 143 4.62 -13.85 0.28
C ARG A 143 4.02 -13.81 1.68
N LEU A 144 4.17 -12.69 2.38
CA LEU A 144 3.63 -12.50 3.72
C LEU A 144 2.13 -12.15 3.66
N SER A 145 1.39 -12.49 4.70
CA SER A 145 0.02 -12.02 4.88
C SER A 145 0.00 -10.53 5.20
N ASP A 146 -1.15 -9.90 5.00
CA ASP A 146 -1.33 -8.48 5.32
C ASP A 146 -1.18 -8.25 6.83
N ALA A 147 -1.66 -9.20 7.66
CA ALA A 147 -1.51 -9.15 9.12
C ALA A 147 -0.04 -9.24 9.56
N GLU A 148 0.75 -10.14 8.96
CA GLU A 148 2.19 -10.26 9.24
C GLU A 148 2.94 -8.99 8.84
N LEU A 149 2.61 -8.39 7.68
CA LEU A 149 3.24 -7.14 7.26
C LEU A 149 2.86 -5.98 8.18
N ILE A 150 1.59 -5.88 8.58
CA ILE A 150 1.15 -4.86 9.53
C ILE A 150 1.91 -5.02 10.85
N ALA A 151 1.93 -6.23 11.45
CA ALA A 151 2.61 -6.48 12.70
C ALA A 151 4.11 -6.14 12.65
N ARG A 152 4.80 -6.53 11.57
CA ARG A 152 6.24 -6.27 11.40
C ARG A 152 6.55 -4.80 11.18
N LEU A 153 5.80 -4.14 10.30
CA LEU A 153 6.15 -2.80 9.86
C LEU A 153 5.67 -1.71 10.82
N THR A 154 4.62 -1.96 11.61
CA THR A 154 4.18 -1.03 12.66
C THR A 154 5.12 -1.00 13.87
N ALA A 155 6.08 -1.91 13.97
CA ALA A 155 7.16 -1.84 14.94
C ALA A 155 8.18 -0.72 14.61
N LEU A 156 8.20 -0.25 13.35
CA LEU A 156 9.08 0.84 12.93
C LEU A 156 8.58 2.19 13.42
N ARG A 157 9.50 3.05 13.82
CA ARG A 157 9.18 4.38 14.30
C ARG A 157 8.37 5.19 13.28
N GLY A 158 7.24 5.74 13.70
CA GLY A 158 6.39 6.57 12.86
C GLY A 158 5.60 5.83 11.78
N VAL A 159 5.72 4.50 11.70
CA VAL A 159 4.96 3.67 10.77
C VAL A 159 3.72 3.14 11.49
N GLY A 160 2.58 3.77 11.23
CA GLY A 160 1.28 3.29 11.72
C GLY A 160 0.61 2.34 10.73
N ARG A 161 -0.50 1.73 11.16
CA ARG A 161 -1.31 0.81 10.34
C ARG A 161 -1.67 1.41 8.98
N TRP A 162 -2.14 2.65 8.95
CA TRP A 162 -2.47 3.37 7.72
C TRP A 162 -1.30 3.40 6.73
N THR A 163 -0.08 3.66 7.21
CA THR A 163 1.13 3.69 6.38
C THR A 163 1.40 2.33 5.71
N VAL A 164 1.19 1.24 6.46
CA VAL A 164 1.33 -0.12 5.92
C VAL A 164 0.21 -0.43 4.92
N GLU A 165 -1.02 -0.02 5.19
CA GLU A 165 -2.15 -0.17 4.27
C GLU A 165 -1.89 0.54 2.92
N MET A 166 -1.27 1.72 2.94
CA MET A 166 -0.84 2.40 1.70
C MET A 166 0.20 1.59 0.93
N LEU A 167 1.17 0.96 1.61
CA LEU A 167 2.13 0.05 0.98
C LEU A 167 1.40 -1.18 0.39
N LEU A 168 0.47 -1.78 1.13
CA LEU A 168 -0.30 -2.93 0.66
C LEU A 168 -1.06 -2.62 -0.63
N ILE A 169 -1.77 -1.49 -0.67
CA ILE A 169 -2.59 -1.07 -1.81
C ILE A 169 -1.72 -0.62 -2.98
N PHE A 170 -0.85 0.38 -2.77
CA PHE A 170 -0.17 1.10 -3.85
C PHE A 170 1.17 0.50 -4.29
N THR A 171 1.76 -0.41 -3.49
CA THR A 171 3.04 -1.05 -3.82
C THR A 171 2.89 -2.55 -4.08
N LEU A 172 2.18 -3.25 -3.20
CA LEU A 172 2.00 -4.69 -3.32
C LEU A 172 0.77 -5.07 -4.16
N GLY A 173 -0.17 -4.15 -4.39
CA GLY A 173 -1.37 -4.38 -5.18
C GLY A 173 -2.34 -5.35 -4.52
N ARG A 174 -2.42 -5.34 -3.19
CA ARG A 174 -3.38 -6.16 -2.46
C ARG A 174 -4.80 -5.75 -2.83
N PRO A 175 -5.67 -6.69 -3.23
CA PRO A 175 -7.01 -6.35 -3.72
C PRO A 175 -7.99 -6.01 -2.60
N ASP A 176 -7.73 -6.47 -1.38
CA ASP A 176 -8.73 -6.52 -0.32
C ASP A 176 -8.27 -5.85 0.99
N VAL A 177 -7.89 -4.58 0.88
CA VAL A 177 -7.48 -3.72 2.01
C VAL A 177 -8.42 -2.52 2.10
N LEU A 178 -9.01 -2.29 3.28
CA LEU A 178 -9.84 -1.12 3.57
C LEU A 178 -9.16 -0.29 4.67
N PRO A 179 -8.60 0.87 4.37
CA PRO A 179 -8.01 1.75 5.37
C PRO A 179 -9.12 2.54 6.09
N VAL A 180 -9.71 1.92 7.10
CA VAL A 180 -10.90 2.44 7.82
C VAL A 180 -10.61 3.71 8.62
N ASP A 181 -9.35 3.95 8.98
CA ASP A 181 -8.91 5.16 9.68
C ASP A 181 -8.60 6.32 8.72
N ASP A 182 -8.59 6.06 7.41
CA ASP A 182 -8.29 7.08 6.40
C ASP A 182 -9.41 8.12 6.30
N PHE A 183 -9.04 9.39 6.48
CA PHE A 183 -9.98 10.50 6.41
C PHE A 183 -10.69 10.58 5.05
N GLY A 184 -9.95 10.40 3.95
CA GLY A 184 -10.49 10.51 2.60
C GLY A 184 -11.47 9.39 2.27
N VAL A 185 -11.19 8.17 2.73
CA VAL A 185 -12.09 7.02 2.58
C VAL A 185 -13.38 7.23 3.36
N ARG A 186 -13.28 7.66 4.62
CA ARG A 186 -14.44 7.95 5.46
C ARG A 186 -15.28 9.12 4.93
N GLU A 187 -14.62 10.18 4.47
CA GLU A 187 -15.29 11.33 3.87
C GLU A 187 -15.96 10.95 2.55
N GLY A 188 -15.28 10.17 1.71
CA GLY A 188 -15.87 9.67 0.47
C GLY A 188 -17.11 8.82 0.71
N TYR A 189 -17.09 7.96 1.72
CA TYR A 189 -18.27 7.19 2.12
C TYR A 189 -19.40 8.09 2.65
N ARG A 190 -19.07 9.05 3.52
CA ARG A 190 -20.05 10.02 4.03
C ARG A 190 -20.79 10.71 2.89
N LEU A 191 -20.04 11.20 1.91
CA LEU A 191 -20.59 11.90 0.74
C LEU A 191 -21.42 10.96 -0.16
N ALA A 192 -20.92 9.76 -0.44
CA ALA A 192 -21.61 8.80 -1.27
C ALA A 192 -22.91 8.27 -0.66
N ALA A 193 -22.94 8.13 0.66
CA ALA A 193 -24.10 7.64 1.42
C ALA A 193 -25.03 8.78 1.89
N GLY A 194 -24.71 10.05 1.62
CA GLY A 194 -25.52 11.20 2.03
C GLY A 194 -25.60 11.39 3.55
N LEU A 195 -24.52 11.03 4.30
CA LEU A 195 -24.50 11.13 5.75
C LEU A 195 -24.09 12.54 6.21
N ASP A 196 -24.59 12.98 7.37
CA ASP A 196 -24.20 14.23 7.99
C ASP A 196 -22.79 14.19 8.54
N ALA A 197 -22.35 13.04 9.09
CA ALA A 197 -21.03 12.84 9.69
C ALA A 197 -20.33 11.62 9.12
N GLN A 198 -18.99 11.60 9.20
CA GLN A 198 -18.19 10.45 8.80
C GLN A 198 -18.50 9.23 9.68
N PRO A 199 -18.61 8.02 9.12
CA PRO A 199 -18.74 6.81 9.91
C PRO A 199 -17.52 6.63 10.82
N LYS A 200 -17.70 6.02 11.98
CA LYS A 200 -16.56 5.61 12.81
C LYS A 200 -15.79 4.50 12.09
N PRO A 201 -14.48 4.34 12.34
CA PRO A 201 -13.67 3.29 11.71
C PRO A 201 -14.27 1.89 11.82
N ARG A 202 -14.79 1.51 12.99
CA ARG A 202 -15.43 0.22 13.22
C ARG A 202 -16.70 0.03 12.36
N ASP A 203 -17.48 1.10 12.20
CA ASP A 203 -18.72 1.04 11.45
C ASP A 203 -18.41 0.90 9.96
N LEU A 204 -17.40 1.64 9.46
CA LEU A 204 -16.92 1.49 8.10
C LEU A 204 -16.29 0.10 7.84
N ALA A 205 -15.65 -0.51 8.82
CA ALA A 205 -15.12 -1.87 8.71
C ALA A 205 -16.27 -2.87 8.44
N THR A 206 -17.35 -2.80 9.21
CA THR A 206 -18.55 -3.64 9.04
C THR A 206 -19.21 -3.39 7.68
N ILE A 207 -19.40 -2.13 7.30
CA ILE A 207 -19.96 -1.77 5.99
C ILE A 207 -19.09 -2.35 4.86
N GLY A 208 -17.78 -2.27 5.02
CA GLY A 208 -16.80 -2.72 4.02
C GLY A 208 -16.72 -4.24 3.82
N GLU A 209 -17.35 -5.04 4.68
CA GLU A 209 -17.43 -6.50 4.49
C GLU A 209 -18.14 -6.87 3.18
N ALA A 210 -19.14 -6.10 2.80
CA ALA A 210 -19.87 -6.28 1.54
C ALA A 210 -19.02 -5.98 0.30
N TRP A 211 -17.88 -5.32 0.42
CA TRP A 211 -16.99 -4.99 -0.71
C TRP A 211 -15.86 -6.00 -0.91
N ALA A 212 -15.73 -6.97 0.00
CA ALA A 212 -14.76 -8.06 -0.16
C ALA A 212 -15.07 -8.89 -1.42
N PRO A 213 -14.06 -9.37 -2.15
CA PRO A 213 -12.62 -9.22 -1.95
C PRO A 213 -12.01 -8.01 -2.68
N HIS A 214 -12.77 -6.93 -2.86
CA HIS A 214 -12.39 -5.78 -3.67
C HIS A 214 -12.28 -4.48 -2.87
N ARG A 215 -11.99 -4.57 -1.56
CA ARG A 215 -11.99 -3.41 -0.64
C ARG A 215 -10.97 -2.34 -1.01
N SER A 216 -9.83 -2.68 -1.63
CA SER A 216 -8.88 -1.69 -2.14
C SER A 216 -9.45 -0.87 -3.30
N ALA A 217 -10.25 -1.49 -4.15
CA ALA A 217 -10.97 -0.78 -5.21
C ALA A 217 -12.07 0.12 -4.64
N ALA A 218 -12.80 -0.35 -3.63
CA ALA A 218 -13.80 0.45 -2.93
C ALA A 218 -13.15 1.70 -2.30
N ALA A 219 -12.02 1.53 -1.59
CA ALA A 219 -11.25 2.65 -1.02
C ALA A 219 -10.83 3.66 -2.12
N TRP A 220 -10.38 3.16 -3.27
CA TRP A 220 -10.01 4.03 -4.39
C TRP A 220 -11.20 4.85 -4.91
N TYR A 221 -12.37 4.25 -5.08
CA TYR A 221 -13.58 4.97 -5.50
C TYR A 221 -14.02 6.01 -4.45
N LEU A 222 -13.91 5.69 -3.17
CA LEU A 222 -14.22 6.62 -2.08
C LEU A 222 -13.27 7.82 -2.06
N TRP A 223 -11.97 7.64 -2.28
CA TRP A 223 -11.06 8.76 -2.46
C TRP A 223 -11.46 9.63 -3.65
N ARG A 224 -11.89 9.04 -4.76
CA ARG A 224 -12.36 9.83 -5.93
C ARG A 224 -13.64 10.60 -5.64
N ALA A 225 -14.58 10.01 -4.90
CA ALA A 225 -15.78 10.72 -4.46
C ALA A 225 -15.44 11.95 -3.61
N ALA A 226 -14.51 11.81 -2.66
CA ALA A 226 -14.04 12.93 -1.84
C ALA A 226 -13.34 14.02 -2.69
N ASP A 227 -12.52 13.62 -3.66
CA ASP A 227 -11.84 14.57 -4.57
C ASP A 227 -12.83 15.33 -5.45
N LEU A 228 -13.81 14.65 -6.05
CA LEU A 228 -14.85 15.27 -6.88
C LEU A 228 -15.67 16.30 -6.09
N ALA A 229 -16.07 15.96 -4.88
CA ALA A 229 -16.80 16.90 -4.03
C ALA A 229 -15.96 18.12 -3.65
N LYS A 230 -14.66 17.92 -3.40
CA LYS A 230 -13.73 19.03 -3.13
C LYS A 230 -13.53 19.92 -4.33
N GLN A 231 -13.49 19.34 -5.53
CA GLN A 231 -13.39 20.09 -6.77
C GLN A 231 -14.67 20.91 -7.03
N ALA A 232 -15.85 20.30 -6.92
CA ALA A 232 -17.13 20.97 -7.07
C ALA A 232 -17.28 22.18 -6.12
N ARG A 233 -16.82 22.04 -4.85
CA ARG A 233 -16.85 23.17 -3.90
C ARG A 233 -15.92 24.33 -4.27
N ARG A 234 -14.82 24.05 -4.99
CA ARG A 234 -13.89 25.10 -5.47
C ARG A 234 -14.41 25.83 -6.70
N GLU A 235 -15.18 25.13 -7.52
CA GLU A 235 -15.77 25.65 -8.76
C GLU A 235 -17.11 26.34 -8.53
N ALA A 236 -17.77 26.09 -7.38
CA ALA A 236 -18.98 26.80 -7.00
C ALA A 236 -18.67 28.30 -6.80
N PRO A 237 -19.40 29.22 -7.47
CA PRO A 237 -19.23 30.64 -7.25
C PRO A 237 -19.49 30.96 -5.77
N ALA A 238 -18.67 31.87 -5.21
CA ALA A 238 -18.92 32.37 -3.86
C ALA A 238 -20.34 32.93 -3.84
N ALA A 239 -21.22 32.33 -3.01
CA ALA A 239 -22.55 32.89 -2.81
C ALA A 239 -22.38 34.33 -2.33
N MET A 240 -22.88 35.28 -3.15
CA MET A 240 -22.92 36.69 -2.80
C MET A 240 -23.93 36.95 -1.70
#